data_246fc4aecb1d63e1e6c3ff2865cd17ed
#
_entry.id   246fc4aecb1d63e1e6c3ff2865cd17ed
#
_cell.length_a   1.000
_cell.length_b   1.000
_cell.length_c   1.000
_cell.angle_alpha   90.00
_cell.angle_beta   90.00
_cell.angle_gamma   90.00
#
_symmetry.space_group_name_H-M   'P 1'
#
loop_
_entity.id
_entity.type
_entity.pdbx_description
1 polymer ?
#
loop_
_entity_poly.entity_id
_entity_poly.type
_entity_poly.pdbx_seq_one_letter_code
_entity_poly.pdbx_strand_id
1 'polypeptide(L)'
;MPFRDALEHMIAVTYGVTYDAVVTHFPPYEAMLEEIVAFVARSIPEGTPVRAARVLDVACGIGNVSLRLAREGYSVVGVDGVKHLVEIAREKGSSRGTNVTFQHFDIARTPMPAGGNFDVLVSMHTLYWHPDPTALLEACRRALKPGGHAIFLTYEQPAGFGTFRQVREAEGLGAAIRSLRWLVPTMTFEFFRESEHRYLTAPEFHEILSGAGFEVLEARQTFLSGLSRLAWCRVK
;
A
#
# COMPACT_ATOMS: atom_id res chain seq x y z
N MET A 1 18.93 -19.25 11.32
CA MET A 1 18.67 -18.30 10.21
C MET A 1 17.79 -18.89 9.11
N PRO A 2 18.09 -19.96 8.35
CA PRO A 2 17.22 -20.35 7.22
C PRO A 2 15.80 -20.80 7.61
N PHE A 3 15.58 -21.37 8.79
CA PHE A 3 14.25 -21.80 9.24
C PHE A 3 13.34 -20.61 9.62
N ARG A 4 13.90 -19.58 10.22
CA ARG A 4 13.18 -18.35 10.59
C ARG A 4 12.72 -17.59 9.35
N ASP A 5 13.63 -17.39 8.38
CA ASP A 5 13.32 -16.73 7.12
C ASP A 5 12.23 -17.50 6.33
N ALA A 6 12.26 -18.83 6.37
CA ALA A 6 11.24 -19.67 5.75
C ALA A 6 9.88 -19.55 6.46
N LEU A 7 9.86 -19.47 7.79
CA LEU A 7 8.63 -19.29 8.57
C LEU A 7 8.02 -17.91 8.32
N GLU A 8 8.80 -16.83 8.35
CA GLU A 8 8.36 -15.48 8.05
C GLU A 8 7.80 -15.39 6.62
N HIS A 9 8.48 -16.02 5.68
CA HIS A 9 8.01 -16.09 4.29
C HIS A 9 6.68 -16.85 4.19
N MET A 10 6.54 -17.99 4.86
CA MET A 10 5.30 -18.78 4.87
C MET A 10 4.14 -17.98 5.50
N ILE A 11 4.40 -17.25 6.60
CA ILE A 11 3.40 -16.40 7.25
C ILE A 11 2.97 -15.28 6.30
N ALA A 12 3.91 -14.60 5.63
CA ALA A 12 3.61 -13.53 4.68
C ALA A 12 2.78 -14.03 3.48
N VAL A 13 3.11 -15.21 2.96
CA VAL A 13 2.37 -15.86 1.86
C VAL A 13 0.97 -16.25 2.30
N THR A 14 0.84 -16.92 3.46
CA THR A 14 -0.47 -17.33 4.00
C THR A 14 -1.37 -16.13 4.26
N TYR A 15 -0.82 -15.06 4.83
CA TYR A 15 -1.54 -13.81 5.03
C TYR A 15 -1.97 -13.19 3.69
N GLY A 16 -1.07 -13.10 2.70
CA GLY A 16 -1.37 -12.56 1.38
C GLY A 16 -2.50 -13.31 0.67
N VAL A 17 -2.52 -14.65 0.76
CA VAL A 17 -3.58 -15.49 0.16
C VAL A 17 -4.91 -15.32 0.89
N THR A 18 -4.90 -15.34 2.23
CA THR A 18 -6.12 -15.15 3.02
C THR A 18 -6.62 -13.71 2.99
N TYR A 19 -5.73 -12.75 2.77
CA TYR A 19 -6.05 -11.33 2.71
C TYR A 19 -7.09 -11.01 1.64
N ASP A 20 -7.01 -11.65 0.47
CA ASP A 20 -7.98 -11.44 -0.60
C ASP A 20 -9.41 -11.81 -0.17
N ALA A 21 -9.56 -12.94 0.53
CA ALA A 21 -10.86 -13.36 1.08
C ALA A 21 -11.36 -12.40 2.17
N VAL A 22 -10.45 -11.81 2.95
CA VAL A 22 -10.78 -10.86 4.02
C VAL A 22 -11.27 -9.53 3.47
N VAL A 23 -10.62 -9.01 2.41
CA VAL A 23 -10.91 -7.66 1.87
C VAL A 23 -11.95 -7.66 0.76
N THR A 24 -12.25 -8.80 0.14
CA THR A 24 -13.29 -8.91 -0.91
C THR A 24 -14.65 -8.53 -0.33
N HIS A 25 -15.34 -7.56 -0.92
CA HIS A 25 -16.61 -7.01 -0.44
C HIS A 25 -16.54 -6.49 1.01
N PHE A 26 -15.40 -5.91 1.39
CA PHE A 26 -15.22 -5.25 2.67
C PHE A 26 -15.28 -3.74 2.49
N PRO A 27 -16.42 -3.07 2.82
CA PRO A 27 -16.65 -1.66 2.48
C PRO A 27 -15.56 -0.71 2.95
N PRO A 28 -14.95 -0.83 4.15
CA PRO A 28 -13.86 0.05 4.54
C PRO A 28 -12.62 -0.06 3.63
N TYR A 29 -12.33 -1.26 3.12
CA TYR A 29 -11.22 -1.46 2.19
C TYR A 29 -11.54 -0.90 0.80
N GLU A 30 -12.77 -1.10 0.33
CA GLU A 30 -13.23 -0.54 -0.94
C GLU A 30 -13.19 0.99 -0.92
N ALA A 31 -13.65 1.62 0.16
CA ALA A 31 -13.58 3.08 0.35
C ALA A 31 -12.12 3.59 0.33
N MET A 32 -11.20 2.87 0.98
CA MET A 32 -9.78 3.21 0.97
C MET A 32 -9.18 3.09 -0.45
N LEU A 33 -9.57 2.08 -1.22
CA LEU A 33 -9.14 1.96 -2.63
C LEU A 33 -9.69 3.10 -3.49
N GLU A 34 -10.92 3.53 -3.26
CA GLU A 34 -11.52 4.70 -3.95
C GLU A 34 -10.76 5.98 -3.62
N GLU A 35 -10.34 6.18 -2.37
CA GLU A 35 -9.48 7.30 -1.99
C GLU A 35 -8.16 7.28 -2.77
N ILE A 36 -7.49 6.12 -2.85
CA ILE A 36 -6.25 5.97 -3.63
C ILE A 36 -6.49 6.35 -5.09
N VAL A 37 -7.56 5.82 -5.71
CA VAL A 37 -7.92 6.14 -7.10
C VAL A 37 -8.13 7.64 -7.28
N ALA A 38 -8.85 8.29 -6.35
CA ALA A 38 -9.10 9.74 -6.42
C ALA A 38 -7.80 10.56 -6.34
N PHE A 39 -6.85 10.17 -5.47
CA PHE A 39 -5.55 10.84 -5.40
C PHE A 39 -4.69 10.59 -6.63
N VAL A 40 -4.69 9.37 -7.18
CA VAL A 40 -4.02 9.08 -8.45
C VAL A 40 -4.59 9.96 -9.57
N ALA A 41 -5.92 10.08 -9.68
CA ALA A 41 -6.56 10.95 -10.67
C ALA A 41 -6.15 12.42 -10.52
N ARG A 42 -6.12 12.95 -9.29
CA ARG A 42 -5.68 14.31 -8.97
C ARG A 42 -4.19 14.56 -9.28
N SER A 43 -3.40 13.49 -9.33
CA SER A 43 -1.95 13.54 -9.58
C SER A 43 -1.60 13.62 -11.07
N ILE A 44 -2.54 13.33 -11.95
CA ILE A 44 -2.32 13.35 -13.40
C ILE A 44 -2.66 14.74 -13.94
N PRO A 45 -1.75 15.36 -14.71
CA PRO A 45 -2.01 16.65 -15.32
C PRO A 45 -3.25 16.62 -16.21
N GLU A 46 -4.04 17.69 -16.16
CA GLU A 46 -5.24 17.85 -16.98
C GLU A 46 -4.91 17.69 -18.47
N GLY A 47 -5.77 16.98 -19.20
CA GLY A 47 -5.59 16.67 -20.62
C GLY A 47 -4.67 15.48 -20.91
N THR A 48 -4.02 14.88 -19.90
CA THR A 48 -3.23 13.66 -20.09
C THR A 48 -4.16 12.46 -20.28
N PRO A 49 -4.03 11.70 -21.39
CA PRO A 49 -4.81 10.47 -21.55
C PRO A 49 -4.51 9.48 -20.40
N VAL A 50 -5.54 8.91 -19.78
CA VAL A 50 -5.39 8.01 -18.63
C VAL A 50 -4.42 6.86 -18.94
N ARG A 51 -4.45 6.31 -20.17
CA ARG A 51 -3.55 5.22 -20.60
C ARG A 51 -2.08 5.64 -20.71
N ALA A 52 -1.79 6.93 -20.84
CA ALA A 52 -0.43 7.45 -20.90
C ALA A 52 0.17 7.63 -19.50
N ALA A 53 -0.68 7.76 -18.48
CA ALA A 53 -0.24 7.88 -17.09
C ALA A 53 0.32 6.55 -16.57
N ARG A 54 1.57 6.58 -16.13
CA ARG A 54 2.29 5.42 -15.61
C ARG A 54 2.27 5.43 -14.10
N VAL A 55 1.71 4.39 -13.50
CA VAL A 55 1.60 4.24 -12.04
C VAL A 55 2.47 3.08 -11.57
N LEU A 56 3.26 3.31 -10.53
CA LEU A 56 4.03 2.28 -9.83
C LEU A 56 3.34 1.94 -8.51
N ASP A 57 3.05 0.67 -8.28
CA ASP A 57 2.53 0.15 -7.00
C ASP A 57 3.66 -0.61 -6.29
N VAL A 58 4.17 -0.03 -5.20
CA VAL A 58 5.34 -0.53 -4.45
C VAL A 58 4.87 -1.37 -3.28
N ALA A 59 5.45 -2.57 -3.17
CA ALA A 59 5.00 -3.65 -2.29
C ALA A 59 3.53 -4.01 -2.58
N CYS A 60 3.27 -4.31 -3.85
CA CYS A 60 1.92 -4.53 -4.37
C CYS A 60 1.22 -5.79 -3.84
N GLY A 61 1.95 -6.68 -3.16
CA GLY A 61 1.44 -7.95 -2.66
C GLY A 61 0.77 -8.75 -3.77
N ILE A 62 -0.46 -9.18 -3.55
CA ILE A 62 -1.29 -9.91 -4.53
C ILE A 62 -1.99 -9.01 -5.56
N GLY A 63 -1.59 -7.73 -5.65
CA GLY A 63 -1.95 -6.81 -6.72
C GLY A 63 -3.31 -6.13 -6.62
N ASN A 64 -3.94 -6.04 -5.46
CA ASN A 64 -5.29 -5.48 -5.31
C ASN A 64 -5.37 -4.01 -5.74
N VAL A 65 -4.42 -3.17 -5.29
CA VAL A 65 -4.32 -1.75 -5.69
C VAL A 65 -4.01 -1.64 -7.18
N SER A 66 -2.99 -2.37 -7.65
CA SER A 66 -2.58 -2.39 -9.05
C SER A 66 -3.75 -2.73 -9.99
N LEU A 67 -4.50 -3.78 -9.65
CA LEU A 67 -5.66 -4.23 -10.44
C LEU A 67 -6.81 -3.23 -10.40
N ARG A 68 -7.03 -2.56 -9.27
CA ARG A 68 -8.04 -1.51 -9.17
C ARG A 68 -7.70 -0.32 -10.08
N LEU A 69 -6.45 0.15 -10.03
CA LEU A 69 -5.97 1.24 -10.88
C LEU A 69 -5.97 0.88 -12.38
N ALA A 70 -5.59 -0.35 -12.72
CA ALA A 70 -5.63 -0.80 -14.10
C ALA A 70 -7.05 -0.87 -14.69
N ARG A 71 -8.08 -1.14 -13.86
CA ARG A 71 -9.50 -1.06 -14.27
C ARG A 71 -9.95 0.38 -14.57
N GLU A 72 -9.34 1.37 -13.93
CA GLU A 72 -9.56 2.79 -14.26
C GLU A 72 -8.86 3.21 -15.56
N GLY A 73 -8.06 2.31 -16.15
CA GLY A 73 -7.38 2.53 -17.44
C GLY A 73 -5.93 2.98 -17.33
N TYR A 74 -5.36 3.09 -16.14
CA TYR A 74 -3.94 3.45 -15.95
C TYR A 74 -3.01 2.35 -16.44
N SER A 75 -1.79 2.72 -16.86
CA SER A 75 -0.69 1.79 -17.12
C SER A 75 0.03 1.52 -15.80
N VAL A 76 -0.14 0.33 -15.24
CA VAL A 76 0.31 0.00 -13.89
C VAL A 76 1.45 -1.01 -13.89
N VAL A 77 2.48 -0.74 -13.10
CA VAL A 77 3.53 -1.69 -12.77
C VAL A 77 3.48 -1.94 -11.26
N GLY A 78 3.17 -3.16 -10.86
CA GLY A 78 3.25 -3.60 -9.47
C GLY A 78 4.58 -4.28 -9.20
N VAL A 79 5.25 -3.91 -8.11
CA VAL A 79 6.51 -4.53 -7.68
C VAL A 79 6.38 -5.03 -6.25
N ASP A 80 6.90 -6.24 -5.98
CA ASP A 80 6.95 -6.80 -4.63
C ASP A 80 8.19 -7.67 -4.45
N GLY A 81 8.79 -7.65 -3.25
CA GLY A 81 9.95 -8.45 -2.88
C GLY A 81 9.62 -9.93 -2.61
N VAL A 82 8.35 -10.30 -2.49
CA VAL A 82 7.89 -11.67 -2.23
C VAL A 82 7.42 -12.33 -3.54
N LYS A 83 8.25 -13.21 -4.10
CA LYS A 83 8.01 -13.84 -5.40
C LYS A 83 6.63 -14.49 -5.53
N HIS A 84 6.20 -15.22 -4.51
CA HIS A 84 4.92 -15.94 -4.55
C HIS A 84 3.70 -15.01 -4.59
N LEU A 85 3.75 -13.87 -3.89
CA LEU A 85 2.68 -12.86 -3.97
C LEU A 85 2.57 -12.27 -5.39
N VAL A 86 3.72 -12.05 -6.03
CA VAL A 86 3.78 -11.58 -7.42
C VAL A 86 3.20 -12.62 -8.40
N GLU A 87 3.43 -13.91 -8.17
CA GLU A 87 2.84 -15.00 -8.98
C GLU A 87 1.31 -14.97 -8.89
N ILE A 88 0.75 -14.85 -7.68
CA ILE A 88 -0.70 -14.69 -7.46
C ILE A 88 -1.22 -13.42 -8.16
N ALA A 89 -0.51 -12.29 -8.04
CA ALA A 89 -0.89 -11.05 -8.68
C ALA A 89 -0.93 -11.18 -10.22
N ARG A 90 0.03 -11.89 -10.81
CA ARG A 90 0.06 -12.19 -12.25
C ARG A 90 -1.12 -13.04 -12.69
N GLU A 91 -1.46 -14.10 -11.96
CA GLU A 91 -2.62 -14.95 -12.26
C GLU A 91 -3.92 -14.12 -12.22
N LYS A 92 -4.09 -13.28 -11.19
CA LYS A 92 -5.24 -12.38 -11.09
C LYS A 92 -5.30 -11.36 -12.24
N GLY A 93 -4.15 -10.86 -12.68
CA GLY A 93 -4.03 -9.89 -13.77
C GLY A 93 -4.34 -10.52 -15.13
N SER A 94 -3.81 -11.70 -15.42
CA SER A 94 -4.00 -12.40 -16.69
C SER A 94 -5.46 -12.76 -16.94
N SER A 95 -6.18 -13.14 -15.91
CA SER A 95 -7.61 -13.51 -16.01
C SER A 95 -8.55 -12.34 -16.33
N ARG A 96 -8.08 -11.09 -16.27
CA ARG A 96 -8.92 -9.89 -16.34
C ARG A 96 -8.64 -8.98 -17.53
N GLY A 97 -7.65 -9.29 -18.38
CA GLY A 97 -7.31 -8.50 -19.58
C GLY A 97 -6.93 -7.04 -19.28
N THR A 98 -6.34 -6.77 -18.12
CA THR A 98 -5.98 -5.42 -17.65
C THR A 98 -4.57 -5.03 -18.10
N ASN A 99 -4.31 -3.72 -18.27
CA ASN A 99 -2.98 -3.18 -18.60
C ASN A 99 -2.12 -3.06 -17.33
N VAL A 100 -1.79 -4.19 -16.71
CA VAL A 100 -0.95 -4.29 -15.52
C VAL A 100 0.19 -5.26 -15.72
N THR A 101 1.37 -4.91 -15.21
CA THR A 101 2.55 -5.78 -15.20
C THR A 101 3.00 -5.97 -13.76
N PHE A 102 3.31 -7.21 -13.36
CA PHE A 102 3.82 -7.50 -12.02
C PHE A 102 5.25 -8.05 -12.08
N GLN A 103 6.13 -7.48 -11.24
CA GLN A 103 7.54 -7.83 -11.20
C GLN A 103 7.97 -8.21 -9.78
N HIS A 104 8.67 -9.34 -9.65
CA HIS A 104 9.37 -9.68 -8.42
C HIS A 104 10.60 -8.78 -8.31
N PHE A 105 10.56 -7.81 -7.42
CA PHE A 105 11.57 -6.77 -7.33
C PHE A 105 11.52 -6.03 -5.99
N ASP A 106 12.63 -6.03 -5.27
CA ASP A 106 12.79 -5.25 -4.04
C ASP A 106 13.39 -3.88 -4.40
N ILE A 107 12.53 -2.87 -4.47
CA ILE A 107 12.90 -1.52 -4.87
C ILE A 107 13.88 -0.85 -3.91
N ALA A 108 13.89 -1.21 -2.63
CA ALA A 108 14.80 -0.65 -1.64
C ALA A 108 16.25 -1.17 -1.79
N ARG A 109 16.39 -2.40 -2.32
CA ARG A 109 17.70 -3.04 -2.50
C ARG A 109 18.26 -2.91 -3.90
N THR A 110 17.39 -2.79 -4.89
CA THR A 110 17.78 -2.79 -6.30
C THR A 110 17.21 -1.55 -7.00
N PRO A 111 18.05 -0.69 -7.62
CA PRO A 111 17.53 0.47 -8.36
C PRO A 111 16.67 0.00 -9.53
N MET A 112 15.54 0.67 -9.75
CA MET A 112 14.69 0.42 -10.90
C MET A 112 15.49 0.59 -12.20
N PRO A 113 15.41 -0.35 -13.16
CA PRO A 113 16.01 -0.16 -14.46
C PRO A 113 15.49 1.10 -15.14
N ALA A 114 16.39 1.97 -15.62
CA ALA A 114 16.08 3.22 -16.30
C ALA A 114 15.18 4.18 -15.48
N GLY A 115 15.69 4.64 -14.34
CA GLY A 115 15.13 5.57 -13.39
C GLY A 115 14.03 6.55 -13.82
N GLY A 116 13.22 6.96 -12.85
CA GLY A 116 12.40 8.16 -12.92
C GLY A 116 11.32 8.23 -14.02
N ASN A 117 10.56 7.16 -14.27
CA ASN A 117 9.61 7.13 -15.38
C ASN A 117 8.13 7.07 -14.99
N PHE A 118 7.82 7.10 -13.69
CA PHE A 118 6.44 7.04 -13.23
C PHE A 118 5.90 8.43 -12.92
N ASP A 119 4.65 8.65 -13.30
CA ASP A 119 3.93 9.89 -13.01
C ASP A 119 3.44 9.88 -11.56
N VAL A 120 2.98 8.70 -11.12
CA VAL A 120 2.45 8.49 -9.78
C VAL A 120 3.00 7.18 -9.20
N LEU A 121 3.23 7.19 -7.88
CA LEU A 121 3.57 6.03 -7.10
C LEU A 121 2.54 5.82 -5.99
N VAL A 122 2.18 4.58 -5.73
CA VAL A 122 1.37 4.18 -4.56
C VAL A 122 2.16 3.18 -3.74
N SER A 123 2.14 3.31 -2.41
CA SER A 123 2.65 2.31 -1.48
C SER A 123 1.72 2.20 -0.28
N MET A 124 1.06 1.04 -0.15
CA MET A 124 0.04 0.80 0.85
C MET A 124 0.55 -0.11 1.95
N HIS A 125 0.54 0.37 3.19
CA HIS A 125 0.85 -0.39 4.41
C HIS A 125 2.21 -1.11 4.37
N THR A 126 3.25 -0.41 3.86
CA THR A 126 4.61 -0.95 3.76
C THR A 126 5.55 -0.32 4.78
N LEU A 127 5.46 1.01 4.98
CA LEU A 127 6.41 1.76 5.81
C LEU A 127 6.45 1.30 7.27
N TYR A 128 5.32 0.87 7.84
CA TYR A 128 5.24 0.49 9.26
C TYR A 128 6.01 -0.79 9.61
N TRP A 129 6.35 -1.61 8.63
CA TRP A 129 7.07 -2.87 8.85
C TRP A 129 8.36 -3.01 8.05
N HIS A 130 8.64 -2.07 7.13
CA HIS A 130 9.85 -2.14 6.32
C HIS A 130 11.10 -1.91 7.20
N PRO A 131 12.14 -2.75 7.11
CA PRO A 131 13.32 -2.66 7.97
C PRO A 131 14.09 -1.34 7.79
N ASP A 132 14.05 -0.76 6.58
CA ASP A 132 14.65 0.54 6.26
C ASP A 132 13.64 1.40 5.48
N PRO A 133 12.73 2.10 6.17
CA PRO A 133 11.74 2.95 5.51
C PRO A 133 12.36 4.15 4.79
N THR A 134 13.52 4.64 5.24
CA THR A 134 14.21 5.75 4.58
C THR A 134 14.74 5.33 3.22
N ALA A 135 15.46 4.20 3.14
CA ALA A 135 15.93 3.65 1.87
C ALA A 135 14.77 3.36 0.89
N LEU A 136 13.64 2.84 1.41
CA LEU A 136 12.44 2.62 0.61
C LEU A 136 11.89 3.93 0.04
N LEU A 137 11.73 4.97 0.86
CA LEU A 137 11.23 6.28 0.42
C LEU A 137 12.14 6.94 -0.60
N GLU A 138 13.45 6.89 -0.40
CA GLU A 138 14.42 7.39 -1.37
C GLU A 138 14.34 6.64 -2.71
N ALA A 139 14.18 5.32 -2.68
CA ALA A 139 13.99 4.51 -3.88
C ALA A 139 12.66 4.87 -4.59
N CYS A 140 11.58 5.07 -3.84
CA CYS A 140 10.31 5.56 -4.35
C CYS A 140 10.48 6.93 -5.06
N ARG A 141 11.19 7.87 -4.43
CA ARG A 141 11.47 9.17 -5.03
C ARG A 141 12.23 9.05 -6.35
N ARG A 142 13.26 8.20 -6.40
CA ARG A 142 14.05 7.98 -7.63
C ARG A 142 13.26 7.33 -8.77
N ALA A 143 12.21 6.57 -8.46
CA ALA A 143 11.35 5.93 -9.45
C ALA A 143 10.37 6.93 -10.10
N LEU A 144 10.10 8.06 -9.48
CA LEU A 144 9.21 9.09 -9.97
C LEU A 144 9.91 10.07 -10.92
N LYS A 145 9.14 10.62 -11.86
CA LYS A 145 9.55 11.79 -12.64
C LYS A 145 9.77 13.00 -11.72
N PRO A 146 10.58 13.98 -12.11
CA PRO A 146 10.60 15.29 -11.43
C PRO A 146 9.18 15.86 -11.35
N GLY A 147 8.76 16.28 -10.14
CA GLY A 147 7.40 16.75 -9.89
C GLY A 147 6.32 15.66 -9.87
N GLY A 148 6.69 14.40 -10.02
CA GLY A 148 5.76 13.26 -9.89
C GLY A 148 5.18 13.13 -8.47
N HIS A 149 4.06 12.43 -8.36
CA HIS A 149 3.31 12.32 -7.10
C HIS A 149 3.44 10.95 -6.46
N ALA A 150 3.36 10.91 -5.13
CA ALA A 150 3.30 9.66 -4.37
C ALA A 150 2.11 9.66 -3.41
N ILE A 151 1.47 8.50 -3.27
CA ILE A 151 0.42 8.23 -2.29
C ILE A 151 0.95 7.15 -1.35
N PHE A 152 1.21 7.53 -0.10
CA PHE A 152 1.66 6.62 0.93
C PHE A 152 0.56 6.39 1.95
N LEU A 153 0.34 5.11 2.30
CA LEU A 153 -0.51 4.72 3.42
C LEU A 153 0.30 3.93 4.42
N THR A 154 0.16 4.27 5.69
CA THR A 154 0.77 3.52 6.80
C THR A 154 -0.22 3.36 7.95
N TYR A 155 -0.03 2.35 8.79
CA TYR A 155 -0.79 2.27 10.04
C TYR A 155 -0.24 3.28 11.04
N GLU A 156 -1.15 4.00 11.68
CA GLU A 156 -0.84 5.00 12.72
C GLU A 156 -0.83 4.34 14.11
N GLN A 157 -1.52 3.22 14.25
CA GLN A 157 -1.64 2.46 15.49
C GLN A 157 -1.82 0.97 15.20
N PRO A 158 -1.54 0.09 16.18
CA PRO A 158 -1.78 -1.35 16.01
C PRO A 158 -3.26 -1.67 15.82
N ALA A 159 -3.54 -2.64 14.97
CA ALA A 159 -4.87 -3.22 14.85
C ALA A 159 -5.23 -3.94 16.17
N GLY A 160 -6.39 -3.61 16.74
CA GLY A 160 -6.76 -4.23 18.01
C GLY A 160 -8.11 -3.82 18.56
N PHE A 161 -8.31 -4.09 19.85
CA PHE A 161 -9.55 -3.76 20.54
C PHE A 161 -9.82 -2.25 20.56
N GLY A 162 -8.77 -1.43 20.56
CA GLY A 162 -8.88 0.04 20.43
C GLY A 162 -9.57 0.44 19.12
N THR A 163 -9.17 -0.19 18.00
CA THR A 163 -9.79 0.04 16.68
C THR A 163 -11.26 -0.39 16.69
N PHE A 164 -11.59 -1.55 17.26
CA PHE A 164 -12.98 -1.99 17.38
C PHE A 164 -13.83 -0.96 18.13
N ARG A 165 -13.34 -0.44 19.26
CA ARG A 165 -14.04 0.58 20.05
C ARG A 165 -14.19 1.87 19.25
N GLN A 166 -13.17 2.31 18.57
CA GLN A 166 -13.16 3.52 17.75
C GLN A 166 -14.20 3.43 16.60
N VAL A 167 -14.23 2.31 15.87
CA VAL A 167 -15.24 2.07 14.83
C VAL A 167 -16.65 2.04 15.44
N ARG A 168 -16.82 1.41 16.61
CA ARG A 168 -18.12 1.40 17.28
C ARG A 168 -18.61 2.80 17.65
N GLU A 169 -17.72 3.65 18.15
CA GLU A 169 -18.04 5.02 18.55
C GLU A 169 -18.34 5.91 17.33
N ALA A 170 -17.61 5.75 16.24
CA ALA A 170 -17.76 6.55 15.02
C ALA A 170 -18.89 6.08 14.09
N GLU A 171 -19.04 4.76 13.91
CA GLU A 171 -19.89 4.16 12.88
C GLU A 171 -20.96 3.19 13.43
N GLY A 172 -20.94 2.95 14.75
CA GLY A 172 -21.89 2.09 15.44
C GLY A 172 -21.49 0.60 15.53
N LEU A 173 -22.26 -0.15 16.33
CA LEU A 173 -21.96 -1.55 16.67
C LEU A 173 -21.92 -2.47 15.43
N GLY A 174 -22.81 -2.28 14.47
CA GLY A 174 -22.85 -3.09 13.25
C GLY A 174 -21.58 -2.96 12.41
N ALA A 175 -21.00 -1.75 12.29
CA ALA A 175 -19.72 -1.52 11.61
C ALA A 175 -18.56 -2.15 12.39
N ALA A 176 -18.56 -2.01 13.71
CA ALA A 176 -17.55 -2.62 14.57
C ALA A 176 -17.54 -4.15 14.48
N ILE A 177 -18.70 -4.80 14.43
CA ILE A 177 -18.79 -6.26 14.22
C ILE A 177 -18.25 -6.65 12.85
N ARG A 178 -18.60 -5.91 11.80
CA ARG A 178 -18.07 -6.16 10.45
C ARG A 178 -16.56 -5.99 10.39
N SER A 179 -15.98 -5.04 11.14
CA SER A 179 -14.54 -4.82 11.18
C SER A 179 -13.74 -6.02 11.74
N LEU A 180 -14.38 -6.88 12.55
CA LEU A 180 -13.74 -8.10 13.08
C LEU A 180 -13.26 -9.04 11.97
N ARG A 181 -13.91 -9.05 10.82
CA ARG A 181 -13.49 -9.82 9.65
C ARG A 181 -12.05 -9.50 9.24
N TRP A 182 -11.64 -8.26 9.39
CA TRP A 182 -10.28 -7.80 9.09
C TRP A 182 -9.39 -7.76 10.35
N LEU A 183 -9.93 -7.28 11.47
CA LEU A 183 -9.16 -7.13 12.72
C LEU A 183 -8.61 -8.47 13.23
N VAL A 184 -9.43 -9.53 13.27
CA VAL A 184 -9.02 -10.82 13.83
C VAL A 184 -7.86 -11.44 13.04
N PRO A 185 -7.92 -11.60 11.70
CA PRO A 185 -6.79 -12.11 10.93
C PRO A 185 -5.54 -11.24 11.06
N THR A 186 -5.69 -9.92 11.05
CA THR A 186 -4.57 -8.98 11.13
C THR A 186 -3.89 -9.05 12.50
N MET A 187 -4.65 -9.04 13.60
CA MET A 187 -4.11 -9.20 14.95
C MET A 187 -3.37 -10.53 15.12
N THR A 188 -3.93 -11.61 14.58
CA THR A 188 -3.30 -12.92 14.58
C THR A 188 -1.97 -12.90 13.84
N PHE A 189 -1.96 -12.28 12.64
CA PHE A 189 -0.74 -12.13 11.85
C PHE A 189 0.31 -11.30 12.58
N GLU A 190 -0.06 -10.14 13.15
CA GLU A 190 0.85 -9.28 13.89
C GLU A 190 1.41 -9.95 15.16
N PHE A 191 0.59 -10.77 15.84
CA PHE A 191 1.04 -11.52 17.03
C PHE A 191 2.13 -12.56 16.72
N PHE A 192 2.01 -13.27 15.60
CA PHE A 192 3.00 -14.29 15.19
C PHE A 192 4.21 -13.72 14.44
N ARG A 193 4.14 -12.46 14.04
CA ARG A 193 5.23 -11.80 13.35
C ARG A 193 6.16 -11.14 14.36
N GLU A 194 7.43 -11.54 14.36
CA GLU A 194 8.47 -10.99 15.26
C GLU A 194 9.11 -9.68 14.73
N SER A 195 8.67 -9.15 13.60
CA SER A 195 9.23 -7.90 13.06
C SER A 195 8.82 -6.71 13.92
N GLU A 196 9.75 -5.80 14.19
CA GLU A 196 9.44 -4.53 14.84
C GLU A 196 8.50 -3.71 13.95
N HIS A 197 7.27 -3.51 14.41
CA HIS A 197 6.33 -2.62 13.77
C HIS A 197 6.59 -1.19 14.22
N ARG A 198 6.67 -0.30 13.25
CA ARG A 198 6.87 1.13 13.52
C ARG A 198 5.61 1.89 13.12
N TYR A 199 4.70 2.03 14.06
CA TYR A 199 3.51 2.86 13.88
C TYR A 199 3.94 4.33 13.91
N LEU A 200 3.65 5.06 12.83
CA LEU A 200 4.08 6.44 12.66
C LEU A 200 2.95 7.39 13.06
N THR A 201 3.19 8.23 14.04
CA THR A 201 2.30 9.35 14.34
C THR A 201 2.26 10.35 13.18
N ALA A 202 1.27 11.24 13.16
CA ALA A 202 1.15 12.24 12.09
C ALA A 202 2.42 13.10 11.91
N PRO A 203 3.07 13.62 12.98
CA PRO A 203 4.32 14.36 12.83
C PRO A 203 5.47 13.51 12.30
N GLU A 204 5.67 12.30 12.84
CA GLU A 204 6.73 11.38 12.38
C GLU A 204 6.56 10.98 10.92
N PHE A 205 5.33 10.71 10.49
CA PHE A 205 5.05 10.39 9.10
C PHE A 205 5.35 11.57 8.17
N HIS A 206 4.98 12.79 8.57
CA HIS A 206 5.33 14.00 7.83
C HIS A 206 6.85 14.23 7.77
N GLU A 207 7.54 14.02 8.88
CA GLU A 207 9.01 14.21 8.97
C GLU A 207 9.77 13.25 8.07
N ILE A 208 9.44 11.95 8.11
CA ILE A 208 10.13 10.94 7.29
C ILE A 208 9.90 11.17 5.79
N LEU A 209 8.68 11.56 5.38
CA LEU A 209 8.37 11.88 3.99
C LEU A 209 9.12 13.15 3.53
N SER A 210 9.12 14.18 4.35
CA SER A 210 9.81 15.44 4.05
C SER A 210 11.34 15.26 3.99
N GLY A 211 11.89 14.45 4.88
CA GLY A 211 13.31 14.08 4.91
C GLY A 211 13.74 13.28 3.68
N ALA A 212 12.87 12.46 3.12
CA ALA A 212 13.10 11.73 1.89
C ALA A 212 12.96 12.57 0.61
N GLY A 213 12.66 13.88 0.73
CA GLY A 213 12.56 14.81 -0.40
C GLY A 213 11.18 14.89 -1.03
N PHE A 214 10.14 14.55 -0.28
CA PHE A 214 8.76 14.77 -0.67
C PHE A 214 8.19 16.06 -0.04
N GLU A 215 7.35 16.76 -0.78
CA GLU A 215 6.45 17.78 -0.27
C GLU A 215 5.11 17.12 0.04
N VAL A 216 4.67 17.14 1.28
CA VAL A 216 3.36 16.62 1.69
C VAL A 216 2.29 17.66 1.34
N LEU A 217 1.45 17.36 0.36
CA LEU A 217 0.39 18.25 -0.11
C LEU A 217 -0.89 18.10 0.72
N GLU A 218 -1.21 16.86 1.11
CA GLU A 218 -2.37 16.53 1.93
C GLU A 218 -2.04 15.29 2.77
N ALA A 219 -2.45 15.28 4.04
CA ALA A 219 -2.40 14.08 4.87
C ALA A 219 -3.66 13.99 5.74
N ARG A 220 -4.23 12.78 5.84
CA ARG A 220 -5.44 12.53 6.60
C ARG A 220 -5.52 11.11 7.13
N GLN A 221 -6.33 10.92 8.14
CA GLN A 221 -6.69 9.57 8.59
C GLN A 221 -7.68 8.93 7.61
N THR A 222 -7.56 7.62 7.44
CA THR A 222 -8.43 6.79 6.62
C THR A 222 -8.53 5.39 7.20
N PHE A 223 -9.34 4.54 6.61
CA PHE A 223 -9.51 3.14 6.93
C PHE A 223 -9.86 2.87 8.41
N LEU A 224 -10.98 2.18 8.63
CA LEU A 224 -11.48 1.79 9.97
C LEU A 224 -11.43 2.95 10.98
N SER A 225 -12.07 4.06 10.61
CA SER A 225 -12.20 5.26 11.47
C SER A 225 -10.86 5.85 11.93
N GLY A 226 -9.82 5.78 11.08
CA GLY A 226 -8.53 6.40 11.34
C GLY A 226 -7.42 5.46 11.79
N LEU A 227 -7.56 4.14 11.56
CA LEU A 227 -6.48 3.18 11.80
C LEU A 227 -5.24 3.48 10.94
N SER A 228 -5.44 3.95 9.73
CA SER A 228 -4.38 4.30 8.79
C SER A 228 -4.31 5.80 8.54
N ARG A 229 -3.14 6.24 8.13
CA ARG A 229 -2.90 7.59 7.61
C ARG A 229 -2.46 7.52 6.17
N LEU A 230 -3.13 8.32 5.33
CA LEU A 230 -2.79 8.54 3.94
C LEU A 230 -2.06 9.87 3.81
N ALA A 231 -1.01 9.91 3.00
CA ALA A 231 -0.34 11.14 2.58
C ALA A 231 -0.26 11.20 1.06
N TRP A 232 -0.68 12.33 0.48
CA TRP A 232 -0.48 12.69 -0.91
C TRP A 232 0.69 13.66 -1.00
N CYS A 233 1.69 13.27 -1.78
CA CYS A 233 2.98 13.95 -1.83
C CYS A 233 3.40 14.26 -3.26
N ARG A 234 4.32 15.24 -3.41
CA ARG A 234 5.01 15.57 -4.67
C ARG A 234 6.51 15.49 -4.47
N VAL A 235 7.26 15.04 -5.46
CA VAL A 235 8.73 15.12 -5.48
C VAL A 235 9.15 16.58 -5.54
N LYS A 236 10.02 16.99 -4.57
CA LYS A 236 10.64 18.33 -4.53
C LYS A 236 11.62 18.54 -5.66
#